data_01a0e83e95a77827f1171d28586145a8
#
_entry.id   01a0e83e95a77827f1171d28586145a8
#
_cell.length_a   1.000
_cell.length_b   1.000
_cell.length_c   1.000
_cell.angle_alpha   90.00
_cell.angle_beta   90.00
_cell.angle_gamma   90.00
#
_symmetry.space_group_name_H-M   'P 1'
#
loop_
_entity.id
_entity.type
_entity.pdbx_description
1 polymer ?
#
loop_
_entity_poly.entity_id
_entity_poly.type
_entity_poly.pdbx_seq_one_letter_code
_entity_poly.pdbx_strand_id
1 'polypeptide(L)' 'MNNVVGKYIKQIREQQGLTQEQLAIRIELEGWKIDRFVVSKIERGDRHLTDIETRTIAQALKVSVSKLFGEE' A
#
# COMPACT_ATOMS: atom_id res chain seq x y z
N MET A 1 -13.88 0.43 9.26
CA MET A 1 -12.88 0.41 8.18
C MET A 1 -12.32 1.81 8.01
N ASN A 2 -11.00 1.96 8.04
CA ASN A 2 -10.35 3.26 8.03
C ASN A 2 -9.72 3.59 6.67
N ASN A 3 -9.77 2.68 5.73
CA ASN A 3 -9.41 2.94 4.33
C ASN A 3 -10.16 1.97 3.43
N VAL A 4 -10.28 2.32 2.16
CA VAL A 4 -10.97 1.48 1.17
C VAL A 4 -10.00 0.85 0.17
N VAL A 5 -8.71 1.18 0.26
CA VAL A 5 -7.72 0.74 -0.72
C VAL A 5 -6.94 -0.49 -0.29
N GLY A 6 -7.02 -0.88 1.00
CA GLY A 6 -6.18 -1.94 1.55
C GLY A 6 -6.26 -3.25 0.80
N LYS A 7 -7.47 -3.68 0.43
CA LYS A 7 -7.65 -4.94 -0.29
C LYS A 7 -7.00 -4.90 -1.68
N TYR A 8 -7.03 -3.75 -2.34
CA TYR A 8 -6.41 -3.60 -3.65
C TYR A 8 -4.89 -3.53 -3.54
N ILE A 9 -4.39 -2.88 -2.49
CA ILE A 9 -2.95 -2.86 -2.21
C ILE A 9 -2.44 -4.29 -2.04
N LYS A 10 -3.16 -5.11 -1.27
CA LYS A 10 -2.80 -6.51 -1.07
C LYS A 10 -2.79 -7.27 -2.39
N GLN A 11 -3.85 -7.12 -3.21
CA GLN A 11 -3.93 -7.80 -4.49
C GLN A 11 -2.76 -7.43 -5.41
N ILE A 12 -2.47 -6.13 -5.52
CA ILE A 12 -1.40 -5.65 -6.38
C ILE A 12 -0.05 -6.17 -5.88
N ARG A 13 0.17 -6.10 -4.56
CA ARG A 13 1.38 -6.61 -3.94
C ARG A 13 1.60 -8.09 -4.28
N GLU A 14 0.54 -8.90 -4.12
CA GLU A 14 0.62 -10.33 -4.39
C GLU A 14 0.84 -10.61 -5.87
N GLN A 15 0.21 -9.84 -6.76
CA GLN A 15 0.42 -9.96 -8.19
C GLN A 15 1.87 -9.67 -8.58
N GLN A 16 2.54 -8.80 -7.83
CA GLN A 16 3.94 -8.47 -8.07
C GLN A 16 4.90 -9.43 -7.34
N GLY A 17 4.38 -10.41 -6.62
CA GLY A 17 5.19 -11.40 -5.92
C GLY A 17 5.90 -10.84 -4.69
N LEU A 18 5.38 -9.78 -4.09
CA LEU A 18 6.02 -9.12 -2.95
C LEU A 18 5.42 -9.61 -1.65
N THR A 19 6.29 -9.79 -0.64
CA THR A 19 5.84 -9.96 0.74
C THR A 19 5.47 -8.61 1.34
N GLN A 20 4.78 -8.61 2.48
CA GLN A 20 4.48 -7.38 3.18
C GLN A 20 5.76 -6.64 3.59
N GLU A 21 6.79 -7.38 4.00
CA GLU A 21 8.06 -6.78 4.36
C GLU A 21 8.75 -6.14 3.15
N GLN A 22 8.71 -6.80 1.99
CA GLN A 22 9.27 -6.24 0.77
C GLN A 22 8.54 -4.97 0.34
N LEU A 23 7.22 -4.94 0.49
CA LEU A 23 6.47 -3.72 0.20
C LEU A 23 6.85 -2.61 1.18
N ALA A 24 7.01 -2.93 2.47
CA ALA A 24 7.44 -1.93 3.45
C ALA A 24 8.80 -1.33 3.06
N ILE A 25 9.73 -2.15 2.58
CA ILE A 25 11.03 -1.66 2.12
C ILE A 25 10.87 -0.72 0.93
N ARG A 26 10.03 -1.06 -0.04
CA ARG A 26 9.77 -0.19 -1.19
C ARG A 26 9.15 1.14 -0.78
N ILE A 27 8.23 1.10 0.18
CA ILE A 27 7.60 2.32 0.69
C ILE A 27 8.64 3.19 1.41
N GLU A 28 9.55 2.57 2.16
CA GLU A 28 10.61 3.30 2.82
C GLU A 28 11.52 4.01 1.81
N LEU A 29 11.82 3.34 0.70
CA LEU A 29 12.62 3.95 -0.37
C LEU A 29 11.92 5.16 -1.00
N GLU A 30 10.60 5.24 -0.89
CA GLU A 30 9.82 6.41 -1.34
C GLU A 30 9.72 7.50 -0.27
N GLY A 31 10.36 7.30 0.89
CA GLY A 31 10.46 8.33 1.92
C GLY A 31 9.58 8.13 3.15
N TRP A 32 8.87 7.00 3.25
CA TRP A 32 7.98 6.74 4.40
C TRP A 32 8.43 5.49 5.12
N LYS A 33 9.07 5.68 6.29
CA LYS A 33 9.61 4.54 7.06
C LYS A 33 8.49 3.85 7.84
N ILE A 34 8.14 2.65 7.39
CA ILE A 34 7.15 1.80 8.06
C ILE A 34 7.69 0.37 8.06
N ASP A 35 7.02 -0.51 8.81
CA ASP A 35 7.37 -1.93 8.85
C ASP A 35 6.21 -2.78 8.33
N ARG A 36 6.43 -4.10 8.30
CA ARG A 36 5.42 -5.04 7.78
C ARG A 36 4.13 -5.03 8.59
N PHE A 37 4.19 -4.68 9.87
CA PHE A 37 2.99 -4.65 10.70
C PHE A 37 2.08 -3.50 10.29
N VAL A 38 2.66 -2.36 9.91
CA VAL A 38 1.90 -1.24 9.39
C VAL A 38 1.27 -1.61 8.04
N VAL A 39 2.03 -2.27 7.15
CA VAL A 39 1.49 -2.76 5.88
C VAL A 39 0.32 -3.70 6.12
N SER A 40 0.44 -4.62 7.08
CA SER A 40 -0.64 -5.54 7.42
C SER A 40 -1.90 -4.79 7.85
N LYS A 41 -1.76 -3.78 8.72
CA LYS A 41 -2.91 -2.98 9.17
C LYS A 41 -3.55 -2.23 8.01
N ILE A 42 -2.75 -1.69 7.10
CA ILE A 42 -3.27 -0.99 5.91
C ILE A 42 -4.08 -1.96 5.06
N GLU A 43 -3.54 -3.15 4.80
CA GLU A 43 -4.19 -4.14 3.94
C GLU A 43 -5.50 -4.66 4.53
N ARG A 44 -5.60 -4.72 5.85
CA ARG A 44 -6.86 -5.09 6.51
C ARG A 44 -7.88 -3.95 6.56
N GLY A 45 -7.50 -2.74 6.16
CA GLY A 45 -8.36 -1.57 6.24
C GLY A 45 -8.44 -0.98 7.64
N ASP A 46 -7.53 -1.37 8.55
CA ASP A 46 -7.58 -0.96 9.96
C ASP A 46 -6.83 0.34 10.23
N ARG A 47 -6.06 0.84 9.27
CA ARG A 47 -5.28 2.05 9.43
C ARG A 47 -5.75 3.11 8.46
N HIS A 48 -6.04 4.30 8.98
CA HIS A 48 -6.34 5.45 8.14
C HIS A 48 -5.13 5.82 7.28
N LEU A 49 -5.37 6.18 6.02
CA LEU A 49 -4.34 6.64 5.10
C LEU A 49 -4.63 8.06 4.67
N THR A 50 -3.60 8.91 4.75
CA THR A 50 -3.68 10.25 4.17
C THR A 50 -3.52 10.16 2.66
N ASP A 51 -3.85 11.25 1.95
CA ASP A 51 -3.66 11.33 0.50
C ASP A 51 -2.19 11.18 0.13
N ILE A 52 -1.28 11.77 0.91
CA ILE A 52 0.17 11.66 0.67
C ILE A 52 0.63 10.22 0.85
N GLU A 53 0.16 9.54 1.91
CA GLU A 53 0.52 8.14 2.17
C GLU A 53 0.02 7.23 1.06
N THR A 54 -1.21 7.46 0.60
CA THR A 54 -1.80 6.68 -0.50
C THR A 54 -0.96 6.83 -1.76
N ARG A 55 -0.56 8.06 -2.07
CA ARG A 55 0.28 8.33 -3.23
C ARG A 55 1.65 7.65 -3.12
N THR A 56 2.23 7.66 -1.92
CA THR A 56 3.52 7.01 -1.67
C THR A 56 3.43 5.50 -1.94
N ILE A 57 2.34 4.86 -1.51
CA ILE A 57 2.12 3.44 -1.75
C ILE A 57 1.99 3.16 -3.26
N ALA A 58 1.23 4.01 -3.97
CA ALA A 58 1.08 3.85 -5.42
C ALA A 58 2.45 3.93 -6.11
N GLN A 59 3.28 4.87 -5.70
CA GLN A 59 4.64 5.00 -6.24
C GLN A 59 5.48 3.77 -5.94
N ALA A 60 5.40 3.25 -4.72
CA ALA A 60 6.16 2.06 -4.33
C ALA A 60 5.74 0.83 -5.15
N LEU A 61 4.46 0.72 -5.49
CA LEU A 61 3.93 -0.37 -6.31
C LEU A 61 4.01 -0.07 -7.80
N LYS A 62 4.42 1.13 -8.18
CA LYS A 62 4.56 1.58 -9.59
C LYS A 62 3.23 1.48 -10.32
N VAL A 63 2.16 1.89 -9.68
CA VAL A 63 0.82 1.94 -10.25
C VAL A 63 0.21 3.32 -10.04
N SER A 64 -0.88 3.61 -10.76
CA SER A 64 -1.61 4.86 -10.57
C SER A 64 -2.39 4.79 -9.25
N VAL A 65 -2.73 5.96 -8.70
CA VAL A 65 -3.57 6.03 -7.50
C VAL A 65 -4.94 5.42 -7.78
N SER A 66 -5.51 5.63 -8.97
CA SER A 66 -6.83 5.06 -9.30
C SER A 66 -6.81 3.54 -9.26
N LYS A 67 -5.69 2.90 -9.58
CA LYS A 67 -5.59 1.45 -9.47
C LYS A 67 -5.70 0.99 -8.01
N LEU A 68 -5.21 1.77 -7.05
CA LEU A 68 -5.37 1.44 -5.63
C LEU A 68 -6.83 1.47 -5.20
N PHE A 69 -7.68 2.22 -5.91
CA PHE A 69 -9.11 2.27 -5.63
C PHE A 69 -9.92 1.28 -6.45
N GLY A 70 -9.26 0.41 -7.20
CA GLY A 70 -9.94 -0.59 -8.00
C GLY A 70 -10.61 -0.04 -9.24
N GLU A 71 -10.15 1.09 -9.75
CA GLU A 71 -10.81 1.80 -10.86
C GLU A 71 -10.12 1.57 -12.20
N GLU A 72 -9.11 0.70 -12.24
CA GLU A 72 -8.42 0.35 -13.49
C GLU A 72 -8.38 -1.14 -13.70
#